data_a494fc3992fabfcdd178ccd3626692e5
#
_entry.id   a494fc3992fabfcdd178ccd3626692e5
#
_cell.length_a   1.000
_cell.length_b   1.000
_cell.length_c   1.000
_cell.angle_alpha   90.00
_cell.angle_beta   90.00
_cell.angle_gamma   90.00
#
_symmetry.space_group_name_H-M   'P 1'
#
loop_
_entity.id
_entity.type
_entity.pdbx_description
1 polymer ?
#
loop_
_entity_poly.entity_id
_entity_poly.type
_entity_poly.pdbx_seq_one_letter_code
_entity_poly.pdbx_strand_id
1 'polypeptide(L)'
;YGLPYRFESAVANAADAISEDITEEDLKGRVDFRNTLTFTIDPADAKDFDDALSFKKLQNGNYEVGVHIADVTHYVRPGSLVDEEARSRGTSVYLVDRTVPMLPEKLCNKVCSLRPNEEKLTFSAVFELTPLGRIVGQWFGKTAIYSDYRFAYEDAQKIIDAPEAEHEGVPADIKDAVLILHGLA
;
A
#
# COMPACT_ATOMS: atom_id res chain seq x y z
N TYR A 1 30.61 1.08 6.42
CA TYR A 1 30.09 1.77 5.26
C TYR A 1 29.44 3.12 5.59
N GLY A 2 29.41 3.55 6.89
CA GLY A 2 28.91 4.87 7.28
C GLY A 2 27.39 5.06 7.13
N LEU A 3 26.60 3.99 7.07
CA LEU A 3 25.15 4.08 6.99
C LEU A 3 24.56 4.75 8.25
N PRO A 4 23.71 5.79 8.14
CA PRO A 4 23.12 6.50 9.27
C PRO A 4 22.03 5.62 9.92
N TYR A 5 22.44 4.79 10.88
CA TYR A 5 21.56 3.82 11.54
C TYR A 5 20.47 4.46 12.43
N ARG A 6 20.78 5.61 13.03
CA ARG A 6 19.84 6.31 13.92
C ARG A 6 19.41 7.64 13.34
N PHE A 7 18.20 8.04 13.65
CA PHE A 7 17.71 9.39 13.40
C PHE A 7 18.14 10.31 14.53
N GLU A 8 18.44 11.56 14.21
CA GLU A 8 18.62 12.59 15.22
C GLU A 8 17.32 12.79 16.01
N SER A 9 17.44 13.16 17.30
CA SER A 9 16.28 13.32 18.18
C SER A 9 15.26 14.34 17.64
N ALA A 10 15.73 15.40 16.96
CA ALA A 10 14.85 16.39 16.35
C ALA A 10 13.97 15.79 15.24
N VAL A 11 14.54 14.94 14.39
CA VAL A 11 13.83 14.24 13.30
C VAL A 11 12.84 13.22 13.88
N ALA A 12 13.28 12.42 14.85
CA ALA A 12 12.43 11.45 15.52
C ALA A 12 11.21 12.12 16.18
N ASN A 13 11.42 13.20 16.93
CA ASN A 13 10.36 13.97 17.58
C ASN A 13 9.40 14.61 16.55
N ALA A 14 9.93 15.10 15.42
CA ALA A 14 9.11 15.65 14.36
C ALA A 14 8.22 14.58 13.72
N ALA A 15 8.74 13.37 13.51
CA ALA A 15 7.94 12.24 13.02
C ALA A 15 6.90 11.77 14.05
N ASP A 16 7.27 11.74 15.35
CA ASP A 16 6.36 11.37 16.43
C ASP A 16 5.20 12.35 16.62
N ALA A 17 5.37 13.60 16.22
CA ALA A 17 4.32 14.62 16.24
C ALA A 17 3.30 14.50 15.11
N ILE A 18 3.58 13.70 14.07
CA ILE A 18 2.64 13.47 12.96
C ILE A 18 1.50 12.58 13.46
N SER A 19 0.24 13.05 13.28
CA SER A 19 -0.95 12.27 13.65
C SER A 19 -1.12 11.07 12.72
N GLU A 20 -1.63 9.98 13.30
CA GLU A 20 -2.09 8.79 12.56
C GLU A 20 -3.57 8.92 12.16
N ASP A 21 -4.31 9.83 12.79
CA ASP A 21 -5.74 10.03 12.56
C ASP A 21 -5.97 10.67 11.19
N ILE A 22 -6.90 10.11 10.45
CA ILE A 22 -7.41 10.66 9.19
C ILE A 22 -8.65 11.49 9.51
N THR A 23 -8.63 12.78 9.19
CA THR A 23 -9.73 13.70 9.42
C THR A 23 -10.59 13.88 8.16
N GLU A 24 -11.80 14.42 8.33
CA GLU A 24 -12.67 14.80 7.21
C GLU A 24 -11.98 15.80 6.24
N GLU A 25 -11.08 16.64 6.75
CA GLU A 25 -10.31 17.58 5.92
C GLU A 25 -9.30 16.82 5.02
N ASP A 26 -8.68 15.75 5.54
CA ASP A 26 -7.73 14.92 4.80
C ASP A 26 -8.42 14.14 3.67
N LEU A 27 -9.71 13.86 3.82
CA LEU A 27 -10.53 13.16 2.82
C LEU A 27 -11.01 14.08 1.69
N LYS A 28 -10.99 15.41 1.88
CA LYS A 28 -11.44 16.34 0.85
C LYS A 28 -10.61 16.24 -0.43
N GLY A 29 -11.32 16.09 -1.55
CA GLY A 29 -10.70 15.96 -2.87
C GLY A 29 -10.06 14.61 -3.15
N ARG A 30 -10.24 13.62 -2.27
CA ARG A 30 -9.87 12.23 -2.51
C ARG A 30 -11.06 11.43 -3.01
N VAL A 31 -10.81 10.47 -3.90
CA VAL A 31 -11.81 9.49 -4.28
C VAL A 31 -11.85 8.40 -3.23
N ASP A 32 -13.06 8.03 -2.81
CA ASP A 32 -13.28 7.04 -1.75
C ASP A 32 -13.27 5.62 -2.30
N PHE A 33 -12.23 4.85 -1.97
CA PHE A 33 -12.06 3.42 -2.27
C PHE A 33 -12.22 2.53 -1.04
N ARG A 34 -12.64 3.08 0.12
CA ARG A 34 -12.75 2.32 1.38
C ARG A 34 -13.77 1.18 1.35
N ASN A 35 -14.68 1.20 0.38
CA ASN A 35 -15.66 0.12 0.15
C ASN A 35 -15.31 -0.75 -1.07
N THR A 36 -14.10 -0.63 -1.62
CA THR A 36 -13.61 -1.45 -2.73
C THR A 36 -12.63 -2.46 -2.19
N LEU A 37 -12.83 -3.74 -2.52
CA LEU A 37 -11.96 -4.84 -2.08
C LEU A 37 -10.49 -4.50 -2.35
N THR A 38 -9.70 -4.41 -1.28
CA THR A 38 -8.31 -3.96 -1.35
C THR A 38 -7.42 -4.85 -0.47
N PHE A 39 -6.25 -5.21 -0.96
CA PHE A 39 -5.30 -6.06 -0.23
C PHE A 39 -3.85 -5.78 -0.62
N THR A 40 -2.92 -6.18 0.23
CA THR A 40 -1.48 -6.10 -0.03
C THR A 40 -0.88 -7.50 -0.22
N ILE A 41 0.25 -7.58 -0.96
CA ILE A 41 1.01 -8.82 -1.18
C ILE A 41 2.49 -8.49 -0.99
N ASP A 42 3.07 -8.94 0.14
CA ASP A 42 4.38 -8.52 0.60
C ASP A 42 5.21 -9.71 1.14
N PRO A 43 6.53 -9.53 1.40
CA PRO A 43 7.30 -10.52 2.16
C PRO A 43 6.65 -10.84 3.51
N ALA A 44 6.79 -12.09 4.00
CA ALA A 44 6.14 -12.54 5.24
C ALA A 44 6.52 -11.69 6.47
N ASP A 45 7.74 -11.17 6.52
CA ASP A 45 8.30 -10.36 7.60
C ASP A 45 8.20 -8.83 7.36
N ALA A 46 7.61 -8.38 6.24
CA ALA A 46 7.41 -6.97 5.95
C ALA A 46 6.54 -6.27 6.99
N LYS A 47 6.85 -5.02 7.28
CA LYS A 47 6.11 -4.12 8.18
C LYS A 47 5.71 -2.81 7.50
N ASP A 48 6.34 -2.50 6.39
CA ASP A 48 6.23 -1.32 5.54
C ASP A 48 5.49 -1.72 4.25
N PHE A 49 4.16 -1.71 4.29
CA PHE A 49 3.32 -2.02 3.14
C PHE A 49 3.13 -0.74 2.33
N ASP A 50 3.92 -0.56 1.28
CA ASP A 50 3.97 0.67 0.51
C ASP A 50 2.90 0.72 -0.59
N ASP A 51 2.44 -0.43 -1.07
CA ASP A 51 1.45 -0.56 -2.13
C ASP A 51 0.35 -1.57 -1.80
N ALA A 52 -0.82 -1.34 -2.40
CA ALA A 52 -1.98 -2.22 -2.31
C ALA A 52 -2.67 -2.32 -3.68
N LEU A 53 -3.37 -3.43 -3.89
CA LEU A 53 -4.19 -3.67 -5.06
C LEU A 53 -5.66 -3.62 -4.68
N SER A 54 -6.49 -2.93 -5.47
CA SER A 54 -7.94 -3.06 -5.37
C SER A 54 -8.53 -3.73 -6.62
N PHE A 55 -9.64 -4.42 -6.43
CA PHE A 55 -10.31 -5.14 -7.49
C PHE A 55 -11.83 -5.01 -7.40
N LYS A 56 -12.47 -4.77 -8.57
CA LYS A 56 -13.92 -4.73 -8.69
C LYS A 56 -14.37 -5.20 -10.07
N LYS A 57 -15.36 -6.09 -10.10
CA LYS A 57 -16.05 -6.48 -11.35
C LYS A 57 -17.09 -5.41 -11.70
N LEU A 58 -17.02 -4.85 -12.89
CA LEU A 58 -17.94 -3.83 -13.39
C LEU A 58 -19.18 -4.46 -14.07
N GLN A 59 -20.28 -3.70 -14.14
CA GLN A 59 -21.53 -4.18 -14.76
C GLN A 59 -21.42 -4.45 -16.26
N ASN A 60 -20.47 -3.81 -16.95
CA ASN A 60 -20.18 -4.02 -18.37
C ASN A 60 -19.30 -5.25 -18.64
N GLY A 61 -18.94 -6.01 -17.60
CA GLY A 61 -18.10 -7.21 -17.69
C GLY A 61 -16.60 -6.93 -17.67
N ASN A 62 -16.18 -5.67 -17.58
CA ASN A 62 -14.79 -5.28 -17.38
C ASN A 62 -14.41 -5.35 -15.88
N TYR A 63 -13.13 -5.14 -15.60
CA TYR A 63 -12.58 -5.06 -14.27
C TYR A 63 -12.05 -3.66 -13.98
N GLU A 64 -12.34 -3.13 -12.80
CA GLU A 64 -11.63 -1.98 -12.24
C GLU A 64 -10.51 -2.51 -11.34
N VAL A 65 -9.28 -2.15 -11.68
CA VAL A 65 -8.07 -2.52 -10.95
C VAL A 65 -7.38 -1.26 -10.49
N GLY A 66 -7.20 -1.12 -9.18
CA GLY A 66 -6.45 -0.02 -8.57
C GLY A 66 -5.09 -0.48 -8.07
N VAL A 67 -4.07 0.34 -8.30
CA VAL A 67 -2.77 0.27 -7.64
C VAL A 67 -2.66 1.49 -6.75
N HIS A 68 -2.57 1.27 -5.45
CA HIS A 68 -2.59 2.30 -4.43
C HIS A 68 -1.24 2.39 -3.75
N ILE A 69 -0.60 3.55 -3.83
CA ILE A 69 0.69 3.81 -3.17
C ILE A 69 0.44 4.73 -1.97
N ALA A 70 1.06 4.45 -0.84
CA ALA A 70 0.96 5.29 0.35
C ALA A 70 1.25 6.77 0.04
N ASP A 71 0.33 7.68 0.38
CA ASP A 71 0.51 9.13 0.15
C ASP A 71 1.44 9.74 1.20
N VAL A 72 2.72 9.33 1.16
CA VAL A 72 3.77 9.83 2.06
C VAL A 72 3.87 11.35 2.02
N THR A 73 3.59 11.97 0.86
CA THR A 73 3.66 13.43 0.68
C THR A 73 2.59 14.20 1.45
N HIS A 74 1.53 13.51 1.88
CA HIS A 74 0.55 14.09 2.79
C HIS A 74 1.15 14.37 4.16
N TYR A 75 1.96 13.47 4.67
CA TYR A 75 2.55 13.50 6.01
C TYR A 75 3.92 14.18 6.04
N VAL A 76 4.77 13.89 5.07
CA VAL A 76 6.13 14.43 4.96
C VAL A 76 6.12 15.62 4.01
N ARG A 77 6.05 16.83 4.57
CA ARG A 77 6.01 18.06 3.77
C ARG A 77 7.39 18.43 3.26
N PRO A 78 7.48 18.93 1.99
CA PRO A 78 8.75 19.42 1.45
C PRO A 78 9.41 20.47 2.35
N GLY A 79 10.72 20.31 2.61
CA GLY A 79 11.52 21.20 3.47
C GLY A 79 11.30 21.00 4.98
N SER A 80 10.53 19.98 5.40
CA SER A 80 10.46 19.59 6.79
C SER A 80 11.74 18.85 7.22
N LEU A 81 12.02 18.80 8.54
CA LEU A 81 13.17 18.05 9.08
C LEU A 81 13.17 16.58 8.61
N VAL A 82 11.99 15.97 8.50
CA VAL A 82 11.85 14.59 8.04
C VAL A 82 12.14 14.48 6.54
N ASP A 83 11.71 15.44 5.72
CA ASP A 83 12.01 15.47 4.28
C ASP A 83 13.51 15.68 4.02
N GLU A 84 14.15 16.59 4.76
CA GLU A 84 15.58 16.84 4.61
C GLU A 84 16.41 15.59 4.99
N GLU A 85 16.06 14.92 6.07
CA GLU A 85 16.71 13.67 6.49
C GLU A 85 16.47 12.56 5.46
N ALA A 86 15.24 12.41 4.96
CA ALA A 86 14.91 11.42 3.92
C ALA A 86 15.71 11.66 2.64
N ARG A 87 15.86 12.92 2.21
CA ARG A 87 16.70 13.30 1.07
C ARG A 87 18.17 12.96 1.27
N SER A 88 18.67 13.19 2.49
CA SER A 88 20.06 12.84 2.86
C SER A 88 20.30 11.33 2.81
N ARG A 89 19.34 10.52 3.27
CA ARG A 89 19.43 9.06 3.21
C ARG A 89 19.24 8.50 1.80
N GLY A 90 18.32 9.07 1.03
CA GLY A 90 18.02 8.74 -0.36
C GLY A 90 17.24 7.46 -0.58
N THR A 91 17.35 6.47 0.31
CA THR A 91 16.64 5.18 0.22
C THR A 91 16.65 4.46 1.57
N SER A 92 15.76 3.48 1.75
CA SER A 92 15.90 2.48 2.79
C SER A 92 16.91 1.41 2.35
N VAL A 93 17.68 0.89 3.29
CA VAL A 93 18.67 -0.17 3.03
C VAL A 93 18.29 -1.41 3.84
N TYR A 94 17.99 -2.49 3.13
CA TYR A 94 17.62 -3.77 3.72
C TYR A 94 18.86 -4.66 3.84
N LEU A 95 19.29 -4.92 5.06
CA LEU A 95 20.40 -5.79 5.40
C LEU A 95 19.85 -7.14 5.88
N VAL A 96 20.73 -8.16 5.96
CA VAL A 96 20.33 -9.51 6.36
C VAL A 96 19.69 -9.56 7.76
N ASP A 97 20.15 -8.71 8.66
CA ASP A 97 19.76 -8.69 10.07
C ASP A 97 18.92 -7.47 10.50
N ARG A 98 18.80 -6.46 9.63
CA ARG A 98 18.09 -5.22 9.95
C ARG A 98 17.79 -4.37 8.73
N THR A 99 16.86 -3.44 8.88
CA THR A 99 16.64 -2.36 7.93
C THR A 99 17.19 -1.05 8.47
N VAL A 100 17.84 -0.25 7.61
CA VAL A 100 18.17 1.16 7.86
C VAL A 100 17.15 1.98 7.06
N PRO A 101 16.06 2.43 7.68
CA PRO A 101 14.96 3.02 6.94
C PRO A 101 15.27 4.46 6.49
N MET A 102 14.69 4.87 5.35
CA MET A 102 14.77 6.24 4.86
C MET A 102 13.95 7.20 5.74
N LEU A 103 12.82 6.75 6.24
CA LEU A 103 11.92 7.49 7.12
C LEU A 103 11.89 6.85 8.52
N PRO A 104 11.61 7.63 9.59
CA PRO A 104 11.41 7.07 10.93
C PRO A 104 10.33 5.97 10.95
N GLU A 105 10.54 4.92 11.76
CA GLU A 105 9.69 3.72 11.80
C GLU A 105 8.20 4.04 12.04
N LYS A 106 7.89 5.09 12.79
CA LYS A 106 6.49 5.54 12.95
C LYS A 106 5.83 5.85 11.62
N LEU A 107 6.57 6.43 10.68
CA LEU A 107 6.03 6.75 9.36
C LEU A 107 6.00 5.53 8.46
N CYS A 108 7.13 4.87 8.24
CA CYS A 108 7.18 3.75 7.28
C CYS A 108 6.43 2.50 7.74
N ASN A 109 6.40 2.18 9.04
CA ASN A 109 5.78 0.94 9.55
C ASN A 109 4.34 1.14 10.07
N LYS A 110 3.85 2.40 10.22
CA LYS A 110 2.52 2.69 10.77
C LYS A 110 1.72 3.67 9.92
N VAL A 111 2.09 4.96 9.97
CA VAL A 111 1.27 6.04 9.38
C VAL A 111 1.10 5.82 7.88
N CYS A 112 2.18 5.57 7.15
CA CYS A 112 2.17 5.36 5.71
C CYS A 112 1.94 3.90 5.31
N SER A 113 2.21 2.92 6.18
CA SER A 113 2.05 1.51 5.86
C SER A 113 0.58 1.15 5.66
N LEU A 114 0.25 0.52 4.53
CA LEU A 114 -1.12 0.13 4.14
C LEU A 114 -1.57 -1.15 4.88
N ARG A 115 -1.53 -1.08 6.20
CA ARG A 115 -1.81 -2.21 7.10
C ARG A 115 -3.24 -2.71 6.98
N PRO A 116 -3.46 -4.04 7.10
CA PRO A 116 -4.80 -4.61 7.02
C PRO A 116 -5.71 -4.09 8.15
N ASN A 117 -7.00 -3.94 7.82
CA ASN A 117 -8.06 -3.44 8.70
C ASN A 117 -7.87 -1.98 9.14
N GLU A 118 -7.19 -1.17 8.32
CA GLU A 118 -6.98 0.25 8.58
C GLU A 118 -7.35 1.10 7.35
N GLU A 119 -7.90 2.29 7.59
CA GLU A 119 -8.04 3.31 6.55
C GLU A 119 -6.69 3.97 6.29
N LYS A 120 -6.38 4.22 5.01
CA LYS A 120 -5.12 4.85 4.59
C LYS A 120 -5.33 5.85 3.47
N LEU A 121 -4.49 6.89 3.50
CA LEU A 121 -4.42 7.88 2.42
C LEU A 121 -3.42 7.40 1.37
N THR A 122 -3.85 7.38 0.12
CA THR A 122 -3.05 6.88 -0.99
C THR A 122 -3.08 7.82 -2.20
N PHE A 123 -2.11 7.67 -3.08
CA PHE A 123 -2.16 8.13 -4.45
C PHE A 123 -2.27 6.91 -5.35
N SER A 124 -3.23 6.90 -6.26
CA SER A 124 -3.63 5.69 -6.96
C SER A 124 -3.62 5.85 -8.46
N ALA A 125 -3.27 4.74 -9.12
CA ALA A 125 -3.51 4.50 -10.53
C ALA A 125 -4.65 3.49 -10.65
N VAL A 126 -5.75 3.88 -11.28
CA VAL A 126 -6.93 3.03 -11.46
C VAL A 126 -7.17 2.79 -12.93
N PHE A 127 -7.34 1.53 -13.31
CA PHE A 127 -7.50 1.08 -14.68
C PHE A 127 -8.83 0.34 -14.86
N GLU A 128 -9.51 0.61 -15.95
CA GLU A 128 -10.56 -0.27 -16.46
C GLU A 128 -9.94 -1.22 -17.47
N LEU A 129 -10.04 -2.53 -17.19
CA LEU A 129 -9.47 -3.60 -18.00
C LEU A 129 -10.58 -4.49 -18.56
N THR A 130 -10.47 -4.86 -19.83
CA THR A 130 -11.29 -5.97 -20.34
C THR A 130 -10.86 -7.30 -19.74
N PRO A 131 -11.68 -8.38 -19.81
CA PRO A 131 -11.26 -9.72 -19.37
C PRO A 131 -10.01 -10.28 -20.08
N LEU A 132 -9.60 -9.65 -21.19
CA LEU A 132 -8.38 -9.99 -21.95
C LEU A 132 -7.19 -9.09 -21.59
N GLY A 133 -7.25 -8.31 -20.50
CA GLY A 133 -6.18 -7.45 -20.04
C GLY A 133 -5.99 -6.15 -20.84
N ARG A 134 -6.89 -5.81 -21.76
CA ARG A 134 -6.79 -4.56 -22.52
C ARG A 134 -7.29 -3.39 -21.68
N ILE A 135 -6.45 -2.35 -21.52
CA ILE A 135 -6.84 -1.09 -20.87
C ILE A 135 -7.81 -0.33 -21.77
N VAL A 136 -8.99 0.01 -21.25
CA VAL A 136 -10.02 0.81 -21.92
C VAL A 136 -10.29 2.13 -21.19
N GLY A 137 -9.83 2.29 -19.97
CA GLY A 137 -9.90 3.52 -19.20
C GLY A 137 -8.79 3.58 -18.15
N GLN A 138 -8.40 4.78 -17.75
CA GLN A 138 -7.43 4.99 -16.68
C GLN A 138 -7.66 6.32 -15.97
N TRP A 139 -7.32 6.34 -14.68
CA TRP A 139 -7.38 7.53 -13.84
C TRP A 139 -6.26 7.51 -12.81
N PHE A 140 -5.75 8.70 -12.45
CA PHE A 140 -4.69 8.87 -11.45
C PHE A 140 -5.08 9.97 -10.48
N GLY A 141 -4.91 9.75 -9.20
CA GLY A 141 -5.21 10.77 -8.21
C GLY A 141 -5.16 10.29 -6.77
N LYS A 142 -5.50 11.20 -5.87
CA LYS A 142 -5.54 10.94 -4.44
C LYS A 142 -6.78 10.14 -4.07
N THR A 143 -6.59 9.12 -3.24
CA THR A 143 -7.64 8.24 -2.75
C THR A 143 -7.56 8.06 -1.25
N ALA A 144 -8.64 7.53 -0.67
CA ALA A 144 -8.66 6.91 0.64
C ALA A 144 -9.09 5.45 0.46
N ILE A 145 -8.32 4.52 1.01
CA ILE A 145 -8.58 3.08 0.94
C ILE A 145 -8.84 2.52 2.34
N TYR A 146 -9.44 1.33 2.39
CA TYR A 146 -9.42 0.43 3.54
C TYR A 146 -8.78 -0.88 3.09
N SER A 147 -7.71 -1.32 3.75
CA SER A 147 -7.04 -2.57 3.40
C SER A 147 -7.78 -3.73 4.05
N ASP A 148 -8.44 -4.59 3.26
CA ASP A 148 -9.25 -5.70 3.76
C ASP A 148 -8.40 -6.91 4.16
N TYR A 149 -7.25 -7.10 3.48
CA TYR A 149 -6.45 -8.30 3.66
C TYR A 149 -4.97 -8.05 3.36
N ARG A 150 -4.12 -8.88 3.98
CA ARG A 150 -2.68 -8.91 3.69
C ARG A 150 -2.25 -10.31 3.35
N PHE A 151 -1.58 -10.49 2.21
CA PHE A 151 -0.90 -11.72 1.84
C PHE A 151 0.61 -11.65 2.12
N ALA A 152 1.17 -12.78 2.53
CA ALA A 152 2.57 -13.06 2.22
C ALA A 152 2.69 -13.54 0.76
N TYR A 153 3.82 -13.33 0.10
CA TYR A 153 4.05 -13.83 -1.27
C TYR A 153 3.74 -15.31 -1.40
N GLU A 154 4.16 -16.10 -0.42
CA GLU A 154 3.97 -17.55 -0.41
C GLU A 154 2.50 -17.95 -0.32
N ASP A 155 1.67 -17.15 0.37
CA ASP A 155 0.25 -17.44 0.53
C ASP A 155 -0.53 -17.09 -0.75
N ALA A 156 -0.22 -15.95 -1.38
CA ALA A 156 -0.76 -15.62 -2.69
C ALA A 156 -0.35 -16.66 -3.74
N GLN A 157 0.89 -17.14 -3.71
CA GLN A 157 1.38 -18.17 -4.62
C GLN A 157 0.65 -19.51 -4.45
N LYS A 158 0.34 -19.91 -3.21
CA LYS A 158 -0.46 -21.14 -2.96
C LYS A 158 -1.83 -21.08 -3.61
N ILE A 159 -2.48 -19.90 -3.63
CA ILE A 159 -3.77 -19.72 -4.31
C ILE A 159 -3.64 -19.91 -5.81
N ILE A 160 -2.59 -19.35 -6.40
CA ILE A 160 -2.30 -19.45 -7.83
C ILE A 160 -1.99 -20.90 -8.24
N ASP A 161 -1.19 -21.61 -7.44
CA ASP A 161 -0.76 -22.98 -7.72
C ASP A 161 -1.89 -24.00 -7.53
N ALA A 162 -2.84 -23.74 -6.63
CA ALA A 162 -3.95 -24.64 -6.31
C ALA A 162 -5.30 -23.92 -6.25
N PRO A 163 -5.81 -23.39 -7.37
CA PRO A 163 -6.99 -22.53 -7.40
C PRO A 163 -8.28 -23.21 -6.95
N GLU A 164 -8.37 -24.55 -7.05
CA GLU A 164 -9.53 -25.31 -6.61
C GLU A 164 -9.47 -25.72 -5.12
N ALA A 165 -8.32 -25.53 -4.46
CA ALA A 165 -8.16 -25.90 -3.05
C ALA A 165 -8.87 -24.90 -2.12
N GLU A 166 -9.25 -25.38 -0.95
CA GLU A 166 -9.63 -24.49 0.16
C GLU A 166 -8.38 -23.84 0.75
N HIS A 167 -8.43 -22.52 0.89
CA HIS A 167 -7.38 -21.71 1.52
C HIS A 167 -7.93 -21.13 2.81
N GLU A 168 -7.56 -21.73 3.93
CA GLU A 168 -8.07 -21.37 5.25
C GLU A 168 -7.82 -19.88 5.54
N GLY A 169 -8.87 -19.18 6.01
CA GLY A 169 -8.80 -17.76 6.37
C GLY A 169 -8.80 -16.77 5.18
N VAL A 170 -8.84 -17.24 3.93
CA VAL A 170 -8.93 -16.39 2.76
C VAL A 170 -10.38 -16.25 2.30
N PRO A 171 -10.96 -15.02 2.30
CA PRO A 171 -12.30 -14.78 1.76
C PRO A 171 -12.38 -15.14 0.27
N ALA A 172 -13.53 -15.66 -0.15
CA ALA A 172 -13.73 -16.15 -1.52
C ALA A 172 -13.57 -15.05 -2.60
N ASP A 173 -14.03 -13.84 -2.31
CA ASP A 173 -13.91 -12.67 -3.18
C ASP A 173 -12.46 -12.21 -3.35
N ILE A 174 -11.65 -12.30 -2.29
CA ILE A 174 -10.21 -12.01 -2.33
C ILE A 174 -9.49 -13.08 -3.17
N LYS A 175 -9.79 -14.37 -2.94
CA LYS A 175 -9.25 -15.47 -3.74
C LYS A 175 -9.55 -15.27 -5.24
N ASP A 176 -10.81 -14.97 -5.57
CA ASP A 176 -11.24 -14.69 -6.93
C ASP A 176 -10.45 -13.51 -7.54
N ALA A 177 -10.27 -12.42 -6.77
CA ALA A 177 -9.52 -11.26 -7.21
C ALA A 177 -8.06 -11.61 -7.53
N VAL A 178 -7.38 -12.36 -6.66
CA VAL A 178 -5.99 -12.81 -6.87
C VAL A 178 -5.87 -13.63 -8.16
N LEU A 179 -6.78 -14.59 -8.39
CA LEU A 179 -6.75 -15.44 -9.58
C LEU A 179 -7.02 -14.66 -10.87
N ILE A 180 -7.96 -13.70 -10.84
CA ILE A 180 -8.24 -12.85 -12.00
C ILE A 180 -7.05 -11.93 -12.28
N LEU A 181 -6.50 -11.28 -11.27
CA LEU A 181 -5.33 -10.40 -11.41
C LEU A 181 -4.12 -11.16 -11.95
N HIS A 182 -3.87 -12.39 -11.46
CA HIS A 182 -2.83 -13.25 -12.00
C HIS A 182 -3.05 -13.59 -13.48
N GLY A 183 -4.31 -13.82 -13.88
CA GLY A 183 -4.64 -14.08 -15.29
C GLY A 183 -4.52 -12.87 -16.22
N LEU A 184 -4.51 -11.64 -15.65
CA LEU A 184 -4.35 -10.39 -16.38
C LEU A 184 -2.87 -9.97 -16.51
N ALA A 185 -1.98 -10.48 -15.65
CA ALA A 185 -0.54 -10.20 -15.62
C ALA A 185 0.23 -11.08 -16.59
#